data_afcec2fc4269e28a1b7344a87e2d894a
#
_entry.id   afcec2fc4269e28a1b7344a87e2d894a
#
_cell.length_a   1.000
_cell.length_b   1.000
_cell.length_c   1.000
_cell.angle_alpha   90.00
_cell.angle_beta   90.00
_cell.angle_gamma   90.00
#
_symmetry.space_group_name_H-M   'P 1'
#
loop_
_entity.id
_entity.type
_entity.pdbx_description
1 polymer ?
#
loop_
_entity_poly.entity_id
_entity_poly.type
_entity_poly.pdbx_seq_one_letter_code
_entity_poly.pdbx_strand_id
1 'polypeptide(L)'
;MTRRIKILSPSVGEVHAELTDENPKTADKIWEALPLQAKASTWGQEIYFSIPVEIEDENAKEVVEKGDLGYWPPGSAFCIFFGLTPASRGNEIRPASPVNVFGRVLDGPEVFMKVRSGDRIEIDRA
;
A
#
# COMPACT_ATOMS: atom_id res chain seq x y z
N MET A 1 8.69 17.61 -8.02
CA MET A 1 7.66 17.02 -8.90
C MET A 1 7.15 15.73 -8.30
N THR A 2 5.84 15.57 -8.18
CA THR A 2 5.25 14.40 -7.54
C THR A 2 5.13 13.25 -8.54
N ARG A 3 5.62 12.08 -8.15
CA ARG A 3 5.48 10.87 -8.97
C ARG A 3 4.15 10.21 -8.67
N ARG A 4 3.41 9.86 -9.70
CA ARG A 4 2.11 9.21 -9.58
C ARG A 4 2.16 7.78 -10.06
N ILE A 5 1.38 6.95 -9.39
CA ILE A 5 1.19 5.55 -9.76
C ILE A 5 -0.30 5.28 -9.91
N LYS A 6 -0.62 4.21 -10.61
CA LYS A 6 -1.99 3.73 -10.74
C LYS A 6 -2.08 2.30 -10.24
N ILE A 7 -3.17 2.02 -9.57
CA ILE A 7 -3.49 0.72 -8.99
C ILE A 7 -4.67 0.18 -9.77
N LEU A 8 -4.50 -0.99 -10.38
CA LEU A 8 -5.48 -1.59 -11.26
C LEU A 8 -5.95 -2.91 -10.69
N SER A 9 -7.26 -3.11 -10.66
CA SER A 9 -7.86 -4.37 -10.24
C SER A 9 -9.23 -4.50 -10.91
N PRO A 10 -9.65 -5.71 -11.30
CA PRO A 10 -10.99 -5.91 -11.88
C PRO A 10 -12.11 -5.38 -10.97
N SER A 11 -11.91 -5.43 -9.65
CA SER A 11 -12.93 -5.03 -8.69
C SER A 11 -13.10 -3.51 -8.56
N VAL A 12 -12.02 -2.73 -8.79
CA VAL A 12 -12.05 -1.29 -8.53
C VAL A 12 -11.74 -0.44 -9.77
N GLY A 13 -11.32 -1.07 -10.86
CA GLY A 13 -10.86 -0.34 -12.04
C GLY A 13 -9.49 0.28 -11.82
N GLU A 14 -9.35 1.55 -12.09
CA GLU A 14 -8.09 2.28 -11.97
C GLU A 14 -8.19 3.30 -10.84
N VAL A 15 -7.27 3.23 -9.90
CA VAL A 15 -7.18 4.16 -8.77
C VAL A 15 -5.80 4.80 -8.80
N HIS A 16 -5.74 6.10 -8.62
CA HIS A 16 -4.49 6.85 -8.65
C HIS A 16 -3.98 7.12 -7.25
N ALA A 17 -2.65 7.11 -7.13
CA ALA A 17 -1.96 7.40 -5.89
C ALA A 17 -0.71 8.21 -6.21
N GLU A 18 -0.16 8.85 -5.20
CA GLU A 18 1.10 9.58 -5.37
C GLU A 18 2.13 9.07 -4.37
N LEU A 19 3.39 9.08 -4.77
CA LEU A 19 4.49 8.78 -3.88
C LEU A 19 4.83 10.03 -3.07
N THR A 20 5.13 9.82 -1.80
CA THR A 20 5.54 10.90 -0.89
C THR A 20 7.02 10.77 -0.57
N ASP A 21 7.57 11.75 0.11
CA ASP A 21 8.99 11.79 0.46
C ASP A 21 9.25 11.44 1.92
N GLU A 22 8.28 10.88 2.60
CA GLU A 22 8.43 10.47 3.99
C GLU A 22 9.43 9.34 4.14
N ASN A 23 9.45 8.42 3.15
CA ASN A 23 10.41 7.32 3.07
C ASN A 23 10.96 7.27 1.65
N PRO A 24 11.88 8.19 1.31
CA PRO A 24 12.33 8.36 -0.08
C PRO A 24 13.04 7.15 -0.66
N LYS A 25 13.79 6.41 0.15
CA LYS A 25 14.46 5.20 -0.34
C LYS A 25 13.45 4.13 -0.71
N THR A 26 12.42 3.97 0.11
CA THR A 26 11.33 3.03 -0.14
C THR A 26 10.59 3.42 -1.41
N ALA A 27 10.21 4.69 -1.53
CA ALA A 27 9.51 5.20 -2.70
C ALA A 27 10.32 5.00 -3.98
N ASP A 28 11.63 5.28 -3.94
CA ASP A 28 12.51 5.13 -5.10
C ASP A 28 12.60 3.68 -5.56
N LYS A 29 12.80 2.75 -4.62
CA LYS A 29 12.92 1.34 -4.97
C LYS A 29 11.63 0.77 -5.55
N ILE A 30 10.48 1.17 -5.00
CA ILE A 30 9.20 0.73 -5.53
C ILE A 30 8.97 1.32 -6.91
N TRP A 31 9.25 2.60 -7.09
CA TRP A 31 9.13 3.26 -8.40
C TRP A 31 9.95 2.55 -9.48
N GLU A 32 11.19 2.20 -9.15
CA GLU A 32 12.08 1.50 -10.08
C GLU A 32 11.61 0.08 -10.40
N ALA A 33 10.90 -0.56 -9.48
CA ALA A 33 10.41 -1.92 -9.66
C ALA A 33 9.12 -2.00 -10.49
N LEU A 34 8.45 -0.88 -10.73
CA LEU A 34 7.21 -0.87 -11.50
C LEU A 34 7.44 -1.26 -12.96
N PRO A 35 6.52 -1.96 -13.63
CA PRO A 35 5.21 -2.38 -13.13
C PRO A 35 5.29 -3.63 -12.23
N LEU A 36 4.33 -3.75 -11.32
CA LEU A 36 4.21 -4.88 -10.42
C LEU A 36 2.85 -5.56 -10.61
N GLN A 37 2.84 -6.87 -10.51
CA GLN A 37 1.61 -7.66 -10.58
C GLN A 37 1.61 -8.67 -9.44
N ALA A 38 0.46 -8.84 -8.81
CA ALA A 38 0.33 -9.78 -7.71
C ALA A 38 -1.13 -10.16 -7.52
N LYS A 39 -1.36 -11.05 -6.56
CA LYS A 39 -2.70 -11.36 -6.06
C LYS A 39 -2.85 -10.74 -4.70
N ALA A 40 -3.94 -10.02 -4.50
CA ALA A 40 -4.21 -9.33 -3.26
C ALA A 40 -4.55 -10.32 -2.16
N SER A 41 -4.07 -10.01 -0.96
CA SER A 41 -4.55 -10.64 0.27
C SER A 41 -5.18 -9.54 1.11
N THR A 42 -6.22 -9.89 1.88
CA THR A 42 -6.88 -8.93 2.74
C THR A 42 -6.66 -9.27 4.20
N TRP A 43 -6.56 -8.24 5.04
CA TRP A 43 -6.39 -8.38 6.48
C TRP A 43 -7.15 -7.22 7.15
N GLY A 44 -8.41 -7.48 7.51
CA GLY A 44 -9.30 -6.39 7.87
C GLY A 44 -9.46 -5.45 6.67
N GLN A 45 -9.31 -4.15 6.90
CA GLN A 45 -9.38 -3.16 5.82
C GLN A 45 -7.98 -2.75 5.36
N GLU A 46 -7.17 -3.75 5.10
CA GLU A 46 -5.85 -3.61 4.49
C GLU A 46 -5.73 -4.63 3.36
N ILE A 47 -5.15 -4.21 2.25
CA ILE A 47 -4.75 -5.09 1.16
C ILE A 47 -3.23 -5.16 1.17
N TYR A 48 -2.67 -6.36 1.04
CA TYR A 48 -1.24 -6.51 0.96
C TYR A 48 -0.86 -7.61 -0.03
N PHE A 49 0.35 -7.52 -0.55
CA PHE A 49 0.92 -8.54 -1.44
C PHE A 49 2.43 -8.37 -1.45
N SER A 50 3.14 -9.50 -1.50
CA SER A 50 4.61 -9.47 -1.55
C SER A 50 5.09 -8.97 -2.90
N ILE A 51 6.17 -8.21 -2.89
CA ILE A 51 6.80 -7.67 -4.09
C ILE A 51 8.29 -8.05 -4.09
N PRO A 52 8.92 -8.11 -5.26
CA PRO A 52 10.33 -8.52 -5.35
C PRO A 52 11.28 -7.35 -5.04
N VAL A 53 11.03 -6.67 -3.92
CA VAL A 53 11.82 -5.51 -3.48
C VAL A 53 12.09 -5.68 -2.00
N GLU A 54 13.36 -5.70 -1.61
CA GLU A 54 13.73 -5.80 -0.20
C GLU A 54 14.17 -4.44 0.30
N ILE A 55 13.51 -3.96 1.33
CA ILE A 55 13.78 -2.65 1.93
C ILE A 55 13.74 -2.82 3.45
N GLU A 56 14.71 -2.21 4.12
CA GLU A 56 14.75 -2.19 5.57
C GLU A 56 13.85 -1.09 6.12
N ASP A 57 13.62 -1.11 7.43
CA ASP A 57 12.92 -0.01 8.10
C ASP A 57 13.64 1.31 7.79
N GLU A 58 12.87 2.30 7.39
CA GLU A 58 13.39 3.64 7.11
C GLU A 58 12.86 4.60 8.17
N ASN A 59 11.71 5.19 7.91
CA ASN A 59 10.97 5.98 8.92
C ASN A 59 9.66 5.26 9.22
N ALA A 60 9.77 4.03 9.74
CA ALA A 60 8.63 3.15 9.92
C ALA A 60 7.67 3.67 10.98
N LYS A 61 6.37 3.54 10.71
CA LYS A 61 5.30 3.99 11.59
C LYS A 61 4.46 2.83 12.09
N GLU A 62 4.07 2.90 13.37
CA GLU A 62 3.18 1.91 13.98
C GLU A 62 1.71 2.19 13.68
N VAL A 63 1.37 3.42 13.35
CA VAL A 63 0.00 3.85 13.03
C VAL A 63 0.03 4.62 11.72
N VAL A 64 -0.91 4.30 10.83
CA VAL A 64 -1.02 4.93 9.52
C VAL A 64 -2.37 5.61 9.39
N GLU A 65 -2.54 6.37 8.31
CA GLU A 65 -3.78 7.05 7.99
C GLU A 65 -4.51 6.34 6.86
N LYS A 66 -5.81 6.58 6.76
CA LYS A 66 -6.64 6.03 5.69
C LYS A 66 -6.14 6.53 4.34
N GLY A 67 -5.87 5.58 3.45
CA GLY A 67 -5.32 5.87 2.13
C GLY A 67 -3.80 5.78 2.05
N ASP A 68 -3.12 5.54 3.15
CA ASP A 68 -1.67 5.39 3.14
C ASP A 68 -1.24 4.12 2.42
N LEU A 69 -0.14 4.23 1.67
CA LEU A 69 0.55 3.10 1.08
C LEU A 69 1.81 2.86 1.91
N GLY A 70 1.98 1.63 2.38
CA GLY A 70 3.11 1.28 3.23
C GLY A 70 3.85 0.07 2.71
N TYR A 71 5.14 0.00 3.02
CA TYR A 71 5.95 -1.18 2.78
C TYR A 71 6.20 -1.88 4.11
N TRP A 72 5.86 -3.15 4.18
CA TRP A 72 6.00 -3.97 5.38
C TRP A 72 7.23 -4.88 5.23
N PRO A 73 8.36 -4.55 5.89
CA PRO A 73 9.61 -5.28 5.68
C PRO A 73 9.56 -6.79 5.96
N PRO A 74 8.89 -7.27 7.03
CA PRO A 74 8.91 -8.71 7.31
C PRO A 74 8.37 -9.59 6.20
N GLY A 75 7.44 -9.09 5.38
CA GLY A 75 6.87 -9.85 4.27
C GLY A 75 7.24 -9.27 2.91
N SER A 76 8.13 -8.29 2.85
CA SER A 76 8.44 -7.55 1.61
C SER A 76 7.15 -7.14 0.90
N ALA A 77 6.20 -6.61 1.66
CA ALA A 77 4.83 -6.42 1.18
C ALA A 77 4.49 -4.96 0.90
N PHE A 78 3.78 -4.77 -0.21
CA PHE A 78 3.13 -3.51 -0.57
C PHE A 78 1.75 -3.53 0.09
N CYS A 79 1.47 -2.54 0.93
CA CYS A 79 0.23 -2.49 1.72
C CYS A 79 -0.59 -1.26 1.36
N ILE A 80 -1.90 -1.45 1.25
CA ILE A 80 -2.87 -0.37 1.03
C ILE A 80 -3.82 -0.37 2.22
N PHE A 81 -3.84 0.73 2.97
CA PHE A 81 -4.67 0.85 4.17
C PHE A 81 -5.91 1.69 3.86
N PHE A 82 -7.08 1.10 4.02
CA PHE A 82 -8.33 1.83 3.75
C PHE A 82 -9.33 1.78 4.91
N GLY A 83 -8.90 1.30 6.08
CA GLY A 83 -9.70 1.27 7.29
C GLY A 83 -9.04 0.46 8.38
N LEU A 84 -9.83 0.03 9.36
CA LEU A 84 -9.30 -0.67 10.52
C LEU A 84 -8.78 -2.07 10.18
N THR A 85 -7.71 -2.47 10.85
CA THR A 85 -7.12 -3.81 10.75
C THR A 85 -7.40 -4.58 12.04
N PRO A 86 -7.16 -5.91 12.06
CA PRO A 86 -7.28 -6.68 13.30
C PRO A 86 -6.36 -6.22 14.43
N ALA A 87 -5.30 -5.48 14.12
CA ALA A 87 -4.39 -4.94 15.13
C ALA A 87 -4.81 -3.56 15.65
N SER A 88 -5.83 -2.95 15.03
CA SER A 88 -6.27 -1.59 15.38
C SER A 88 -6.84 -1.53 16.78
N ARG A 89 -6.58 -0.40 17.45
CA ARG A 89 -7.11 -0.09 18.78
C ARG A 89 -7.93 1.20 18.65
N GLY A 90 -9.22 1.12 18.94
CA GLY A 90 -10.10 2.29 18.77
C GLY A 90 -10.21 2.66 17.30
N ASN A 91 -9.98 3.94 16.97
CA ASN A 91 -10.15 4.46 15.61
C ASN A 91 -8.85 4.54 14.81
N GLU A 92 -7.74 4.10 15.37
CA GLU A 92 -6.47 4.14 14.66
C GLU A 92 -6.34 2.97 13.69
N ILE A 93 -5.61 3.18 12.59
CA ILE A 93 -5.28 2.13 11.64
C ILE A 93 -3.88 1.63 11.97
N ARG A 94 -3.78 0.38 12.41
CA ARG A 94 -2.51 -0.18 12.87
C ARG A 94 -2.11 -1.38 12.03
N PRO A 95 -0.95 -1.31 11.34
CA PRO A 95 -0.40 -2.50 10.67
C PRO A 95 0.05 -3.56 11.67
N ALA A 96 0.36 -4.76 11.17
CA ALA A 96 0.83 -5.85 12.01
C ALA A 96 2.11 -5.50 12.76
N SER A 97 2.97 -4.72 12.12
CA SER A 97 4.18 -4.12 12.71
C SER A 97 4.52 -2.88 11.87
N PRO A 98 5.49 -2.06 12.29
CA PRO A 98 5.73 -0.78 11.61
C PRO A 98 5.99 -0.92 10.10
N VAL A 99 5.46 0.03 9.34
CA VAL A 99 5.61 0.08 7.88
C VAL A 99 6.24 1.41 7.45
N ASN A 100 6.98 1.35 6.34
CA ASN A 100 7.49 2.55 5.70
C ASN A 100 6.38 3.13 4.81
N VAL A 101 5.77 4.23 5.22
CA VAL A 101 4.75 4.89 4.41
C VAL A 101 5.46 5.62 3.26
N PHE A 102 5.12 5.26 2.03
CA PHE A 102 5.80 5.79 0.84
C PHE A 102 4.86 6.48 -0.15
N GLY A 103 3.58 6.51 0.13
CA GLY A 103 2.62 7.14 -0.77
C GLY A 103 1.23 7.18 -0.16
N ARG A 104 0.29 7.71 -0.95
CA ARG A 104 -1.11 7.73 -0.53
C ARG A 104 -2.05 7.75 -1.73
N VAL A 105 -3.21 7.19 -1.54
CA VAL A 105 -4.27 7.15 -2.55
C VAL A 105 -4.86 8.55 -2.71
N LEU A 106 -5.04 8.99 -3.95
CA LEU A 106 -5.60 10.31 -4.25
C LEU A 106 -7.12 10.31 -4.31
N ASP A 107 -7.71 9.16 -4.70
CA ASP A 107 -9.16 9.00 -4.74
C ASP A 107 -9.65 8.43 -3.41
N GLY A 108 -10.97 8.31 -3.24
CA GLY A 108 -11.52 7.75 -2.02
C GLY A 108 -11.07 6.31 -1.78
N PRO A 109 -10.29 6.05 -0.72
CA PRO A 109 -9.74 4.70 -0.50
C PRO A 109 -10.79 3.64 -0.18
N GLU A 110 -12.01 4.04 0.12
CA GLU A 110 -13.12 3.11 0.40
C GLU A 110 -13.41 2.18 -0.78
N VAL A 111 -13.01 2.56 -1.98
CA VAL A 111 -13.19 1.72 -3.18
C VAL A 111 -12.50 0.35 -3.02
N PHE A 112 -11.45 0.28 -2.23
CA PHE A 112 -10.73 -0.96 -1.99
C PHE A 112 -11.51 -1.98 -1.17
N MET A 113 -12.63 -1.60 -0.56
CA MET A 113 -13.52 -2.55 0.11
C MET A 113 -14.09 -3.60 -0.84
N LYS A 114 -14.07 -3.31 -2.15
CA LYS A 114 -14.54 -4.22 -3.19
C LYS A 114 -13.52 -5.31 -3.54
N VAL A 115 -12.27 -5.16 -3.13
CA VAL A 115 -11.21 -6.12 -3.43
C VAL A 115 -11.34 -7.33 -2.52
N ARG A 116 -11.20 -8.52 -3.09
CA ARG A 116 -11.24 -9.79 -2.37
C ARG A 116 -9.88 -10.47 -2.43
N SER A 117 -9.58 -11.29 -1.43
CA SER A 117 -8.38 -12.11 -1.45
C SER A 117 -8.35 -12.97 -2.71
N GLY A 118 -7.22 -12.94 -3.40
CA GLY A 118 -7.03 -13.64 -4.66
C GLY A 118 -7.26 -12.77 -5.89
N ASP A 119 -7.83 -11.59 -5.73
CA ASP A 119 -8.01 -10.67 -6.86
C ASP A 119 -6.66 -10.25 -7.42
N ARG A 120 -6.58 -10.16 -8.75
CA ARG A 120 -5.39 -9.64 -9.39
C ARG A 120 -5.26 -8.15 -9.09
N ILE A 121 -4.04 -7.74 -8.79
CA ILE A 121 -3.73 -6.34 -8.60
C ILE A 121 -2.47 -5.99 -9.39
N GLU A 122 -2.45 -4.81 -9.98
CA GLU A 122 -1.37 -4.35 -10.81
C GLU A 122 -1.04 -2.91 -10.43
N ILE A 123 0.24 -2.62 -10.28
CA ILE A 123 0.72 -1.28 -9.95
C ILE A 123 1.64 -0.83 -11.09
N ASP A 124 1.41 0.34 -11.62
CA ASP A 124 2.25 0.91 -12.68
C ASP A 124 2.38 2.42 -12.50
N ARG A 125 3.27 2.99 -13.27
CA ARG A 125 3.41 4.45 -13.32
C ARG A 125 2.21 5.06 -14.02
N ALA A 126 1.74 6.12 -13.46
CA ALA A 126 0.59 6.83 -14.04
C ALA A 126 1.05 7.91 -15.03
#